data_b6a8b7141ac2a331f1644a9a2f4df79e
#
_entry.id   b6a8b7141ac2a331f1644a9a2f4df79e
#
_cell.length_a   1.000
_cell.length_b   1.000
_cell.length_c   1.000
_cell.angle_alpha   90.00
_cell.angle_beta   90.00
_cell.angle_gamma   90.00
#
_symmetry.space_group_name_H-M   'P 1'
#
loop_
_entity.id
_entity.type
_entity.pdbx_description
1 polymer ?
#
loop_
_entity_poly.entity_id
_entity_poly.type
_entity_poly.pdbx_seq_one_letter_code
_entity_poly.pdbx_strand_id
1 'polypeptide(L)'
;MTSEMVSLRRLAGLLTVGALVVSACSSGSTATPSAPAASGGTPASAGSSSAPAATSDLEIFTYWTAGGEAQGLAAIEDIFAKNYPGIKVTNAVVAGGAGSNATAVLATRMSGGNPPDTFQIHGGAELIDTWVTTGYMQPLTQFYTDNGWLDKFPKQLLDLVSYNNDIYSVPVNVHRNGVLWFNKKIFTDNNISAPTTWDEFFTAADALKAKGITPLALGDKDKWESLQLFEDILLSKLGPADYRGIWAGTVPWTDSRVTDALTTMAKVMSYVNADHATLTWDQAAGLVLKGTAAMNIMGDWEKGYYTSNGWTPGSDFGWAPAPGTAGSFIVVTDTFGMPKNIKNQASALDWLKTVGSVEGQDAFNPKKGSIPARVDADKSIYDAYSQSAITDFATNELVPSEANGPATIPAFLTPITDAISVFTTDLNVQSAQSTIAAACTSTGACK
;
A
#
# COMPACT_ATOMS: atom_id res chain seq x y z
N MET A 1 -52.80 25.55 17.00
CA MET A 1 -53.48 25.88 15.75
C MET A 1 -52.65 25.29 14.65
N THR A 2 -53.15 24.24 14.16
CA THR A 2 -53.29 23.50 12.91
C THR A 2 -51.96 22.97 12.34
N SER A 3 -51.58 21.74 12.54
CA SER A 3 -52.03 20.45 11.94
C SER A 3 -52.20 20.51 10.43
N GLU A 4 -51.25 19.88 9.72
CA GLU A 4 -51.59 19.10 8.52
C GLU A 4 -50.62 17.92 8.32
N MET A 5 -51.19 16.73 8.45
CA MET A 5 -50.66 15.45 8.03
C MET A 5 -50.96 15.25 6.54
N VAL A 6 -50.03 14.80 5.75
CA VAL A 6 -50.30 14.22 4.43
C VAL A 6 -49.67 12.85 4.28
N SER A 7 -50.57 11.95 4.11
CA SER A 7 -50.63 10.51 3.95
C SER A 7 -49.65 9.83 2.98
N LEU A 8 -49.31 8.59 3.38
CA LEU A 8 -48.78 7.48 2.55
C LEU A 8 -49.69 7.16 1.35
N ARG A 9 -49.07 6.89 0.22
CA ARG A 9 -49.62 6.00 -0.79
C ARG A 9 -48.62 4.89 -1.15
N ARG A 10 -49.00 3.68 -0.76
CA ARG A 10 -48.46 2.41 -1.25
C ARG A 10 -49.02 2.18 -2.66
N LEU A 11 -48.15 1.73 -3.58
CA LEU A 11 -48.59 1.06 -4.79
C LEU A 11 -47.84 -0.29 -4.87
N ALA A 12 -48.62 -1.34 -4.73
CA ALA A 12 -48.26 -2.71 -5.06
C ALA A 12 -48.56 -2.95 -6.54
N GLY A 13 -47.65 -3.58 -7.25
CA GLY A 13 -47.83 -4.03 -8.63
C GLY A 13 -47.36 -5.45 -8.79
N LEU A 14 -48.25 -6.31 -9.20
CA LEU A 14 -48.21 -7.75 -9.27
C LEU A 14 -47.25 -8.31 -10.31
N LEU A 15 -46.79 -9.52 -10.03
CA LEU A 15 -46.13 -10.52 -10.86
C LEU A 15 -46.90 -10.88 -12.14
N THR A 16 -46.17 -11.22 -13.22
CA THR A 16 -46.58 -12.23 -14.18
C THR A 16 -45.39 -13.08 -14.58
N VAL A 17 -45.55 -14.36 -14.31
CA VAL A 17 -44.74 -15.51 -14.72
C VAL A 17 -45.09 -15.85 -16.18
N GLY A 18 -44.06 -16.09 -17.00
CA GLY A 18 -44.24 -16.61 -18.34
C GLY A 18 -43.18 -17.68 -18.62
N ALA A 19 -43.54 -18.94 -18.41
CA ALA A 19 -42.79 -20.11 -18.83
C ALA A 19 -43.11 -20.43 -20.29
N LEU A 20 -42.07 -20.65 -21.09
CA LEU A 20 -42.20 -21.30 -22.41
C LEU A 20 -41.17 -22.43 -22.53
N VAL A 21 -41.70 -23.64 -22.48
CA VAL A 21 -41.03 -24.89 -22.80
C VAL A 21 -41.28 -25.15 -24.30
N VAL A 22 -40.21 -25.41 -25.06
CA VAL A 22 -40.33 -26.11 -26.35
C VAL A 22 -39.28 -27.19 -26.42
N SER A 23 -39.78 -28.43 -26.35
CA SER A 23 -39.06 -29.66 -26.71
C SER A 23 -39.15 -29.88 -28.21
N ALA A 24 -38.08 -30.37 -28.82
CA ALA A 24 -38.19 -31.16 -30.05
C ALA A 24 -37.04 -32.17 -30.12
N CYS A 25 -37.39 -33.44 -30.09
CA CYS A 25 -36.55 -34.59 -30.39
C CYS A 25 -36.49 -34.82 -31.92
N SER A 26 -35.39 -35.42 -32.41
CA SER A 26 -35.41 -36.61 -33.26
C SER A 26 -34.01 -36.96 -33.76
N SER A 27 -33.52 -38.11 -33.36
CA SER A 27 -33.25 -39.35 -34.17
C SER A 27 -32.17 -39.14 -35.25
N GLY A 28 -31.00 -39.75 -35.24
CA GLY A 28 -30.66 -41.16 -35.17
C GLY A 28 -29.99 -41.57 -36.45
N SER A 29 -28.78 -42.10 -36.42
CA SER A 29 -28.37 -43.25 -37.20
C SER A 29 -26.87 -43.59 -37.00
N THR A 30 -26.67 -44.78 -36.60
CA THR A 30 -25.46 -45.59 -36.50
C THR A 30 -24.88 -45.94 -37.86
N ALA A 31 -23.54 -45.93 -37.97
CA ALA A 31 -22.80 -46.89 -38.82
C ALA A 31 -21.29 -46.90 -38.43
N THR A 32 -20.84 -48.02 -37.91
CA THR A 32 -19.47 -48.54 -37.98
C THR A 32 -19.57 -49.75 -38.94
N PRO A 33 -18.53 -50.36 -39.52
CA PRO A 33 -17.07 -50.25 -39.31
C PRO A 33 -16.24 -50.31 -40.61
N SER A 34 -14.92 -50.15 -40.51
CA SER A 34 -13.95 -51.09 -41.11
C SER A 34 -12.55 -50.44 -41.10
N ALA A 35 -11.58 -51.10 -40.43
CA ALA A 35 -10.17 -50.92 -40.69
C ALA A 35 -9.75 -51.73 -41.91
N PRO A 36 -8.69 -51.39 -42.62
CA PRO A 36 -7.49 -52.22 -42.58
C PRO A 36 -6.12 -51.52 -42.62
N ALA A 37 -5.18 -52.18 -41.95
CA ALA A 37 -3.80 -52.48 -42.32
C ALA A 37 -2.77 -51.36 -42.42
N ALA A 38 -1.73 -51.61 -41.65
CA ALA A 38 -0.43 -50.97 -41.48
C ALA A 38 0.38 -50.79 -42.76
N SER A 39 1.14 -49.69 -42.81
CA SER A 39 2.47 -49.63 -43.45
C SER A 39 3.36 -48.62 -42.71
N GLY A 40 4.60 -49.04 -42.46
CA GLY A 40 5.59 -48.38 -41.66
C GLY A 40 6.03 -47.01 -42.19
N GLY A 41 6.26 -46.12 -41.27
CA GLY A 41 6.84 -44.81 -41.52
C GLY A 41 7.71 -44.38 -40.33
N THR A 42 8.91 -44.02 -40.60
CA THR A 42 10.06 -43.52 -39.87
C THR A 42 9.73 -42.66 -38.64
N PRO A 43 10.51 -42.69 -37.55
CA PRO A 43 10.25 -41.84 -36.38
C PRO A 43 10.44 -40.38 -36.73
N ALA A 44 9.38 -39.60 -36.66
CA ALA A 44 9.40 -38.14 -36.73
C ALA A 44 10.03 -37.59 -35.46
N SER A 45 11.00 -36.74 -35.68
CA SER A 45 11.71 -35.88 -34.75
C SER A 45 10.74 -35.32 -33.68
N ALA A 46 11.15 -35.39 -32.42
CA ALA A 46 10.48 -34.74 -31.31
C ALA A 46 10.29 -33.25 -31.61
N GLY A 47 9.07 -32.84 -31.86
CA GLY A 47 8.70 -31.46 -31.99
C GLY A 47 8.96 -30.77 -30.67
N SER A 48 9.83 -29.76 -30.70
CA SER A 48 9.95 -28.76 -29.65
C SER A 48 8.54 -28.25 -29.36
N SER A 49 8.06 -28.47 -28.16
CA SER A 49 6.88 -27.79 -27.65
C SER A 49 7.19 -26.30 -27.67
N SER A 50 6.75 -25.58 -28.68
CA SER A 50 6.77 -24.13 -28.68
C SER A 50 5.92 -23.69 -27.49
N ALA A 51 6.52 -22.92 -26.58
CA ALA A 51 5.78 -22.18 -25.57
C ALA A 51 4.60 -21.44 -26.24
N PRO A 52 3.44 -21.32 -25.59
CA PRO A 52 2.33 -20.56 -26.14
C PRO A 52 2.85 -19.18 -26.57
N ALA A 53 2.53 -18.77 -27.80
CA ALA A 53 2.86 -17.44 -28.27
C ALA A 53 2.30 -16.43 -27.23
N ALA A 54 3.16 -15.53 -26.75
CA ALA A 54 2.76 -14.48 -25.83
C ALA A 54 1.54 -13.76 -26.42
N THR A 55 0.45 -13.71 -25.67
CA THR A 55 -0.70 -12.89 -26.04
C THR A 55 -0.25 -11.43 -25.95
N SER A 56 -0.69 -10.59 -26.87
CA SER A 56 -0.22 -9.23 -27.04
C SER A 56 -0.74 -8.22 -25.99
N ASP A 57 -1.28 -8.70 -24.87
CA ASP A 57 -1.92 -7.90 -23.83
C ASP A 57 -1.37 -8.23 -22.46
N LEU A 58 -1.36 -7.21 -21.58
CA LEU A 58 -1.07 -7.32 -20.15
C LEU A 58 -2.02 -6.42 -19.37
N GLU A 59 -2.77 -6.97 -18.44
CA GLU A 59 -3.54 -6.18 -17.50
C GLU A 59 -2.80 -6.09 -16.16
N ILE A 60 -2.34 -4.88 -15.81
CA ILE A 60 -1.87 -4.56 -14.47
C ILE A 60 -2.99 -3.92 -13.66
N PHE A 61 -2.95 -4.09 -12.35
CA PHE A 61 -3.92 -3.48 -11.43
C PHE A 61 -3.18 -2.70 -10.35
N THR A 62 -3.40 -1.38 -10.28
CA THR A 62 -2.70 -0.49 -9.35
C THR A 62 -3.65 0.52 -8.72
N TYR A 63 -3.16 1.26 -7.70
CA TYR A 63 -3.86 2.44 -7.15
C TYR A 63 -3.05 3.73 -7.29
N TRP A 64 -1.96 3.71 -8.05
CA TRP A 64 -1.10 4.89 -8.28
C TRP A 64 -1.68 5.80 -9.36
N THR A 65 -2.24 6.95 -8.95
CA THR A 65 -3.01 7.82 -9.86
C THR A 65 -2.48 9.24 -9.96
N ALA A 66 -1.61 9.69 -9.03
CA ALA A 66 -1.22 11.09 -8.94
C ALA A 66 0.27 11.28 -8.61
N GLY A 67 0.78 12.48 -8.90
CA GLY A 67 2.11 12.94 -8.48
C GLY A 67 3.24 12.00 -8.86
N GLY A 68 4.17 11.78 -7.95
CA GLY A 68 5.32 10.89 -8.13
C GLY A 68 4.95 9.43 -8.38
N GLU A 69 3.80 8.98 -7.87
CA GLU A 69 3.30 7.61 -8.07
C GLU A 69 3.00 7.32 -9.55
N ALA A 70 2.18 8.17 -10.17
CA ALA A 70 1.85 8.06 -11.59
C ALA A 70 3.09 8.26 -12.48
N GLN A 71 3.99 9.18 -12.11
CA GLN A 71 5.24 9.41 -12.86
C GLN A 71 6.20 8.21 -12.75
N GLY A 72 6.28 7.57 -11.57
CA GLY A 72 7.07 6.37 -11.36
C GLY A 72 6.54 5.20 -12.19
N LEU A 73 5.23 4.95 -12.12
CA LEU A 73 4.59 3.89 -12.90
C LEU A 73 4.80 4.09 -14.41
N ALA A 74 4.59 5.31 -14.92
CA ALA A 74 4.82 5.63 -16.32
C ALA A 74 6.25 5.33 -16.76
N ALA A 75 7.25 5.60 -15.90
CA ALA A 75 8.65 5.28 -16.19
C ALA A 75 8.91 3.76 -16.31
N ILE A 76 8.24 2.93 -15.50
CA ILE A 76 8.30 1.47 -15.65
C ILE A 76 7.60 1.03 -16.94
N GLU A 77 6.43 1.60 -17.25
CA GLU A 77 5.68 1.29 -18.47
C GLU A 77 6.48 1.62 -19.72
N ASP A 78 7.22 2.75 -19.73
CA ASP A 78 8.12 3.13 -20.84
C ASP A 78 9.25 2.11 -21.04
N ILE A 79 9.87 1.64 -19.95
CA ILE A 79 10.91 0.58 -20.01
C ILE A 79 10.31 -0.73 -20.50
N PHE A 80 9.14 -1.09 -20.00
CA PHE A 80 8.44 -2.29 -20.44
C PHE A 80 8.10 -2.25 -21.92
N ALA A 81 7.52 -1.16 -22.41
CA ALA A 81 7.18 -0.98 -23.82
C ALA A 81 8.40 -1.03 -24.74
N LYS A 82 9.54 -0.49 -24.29
CA LYS A 82 10.82 -0.57 -25.01
C LYS A 82 11.35 -2.00 -25.10
N ASN A 83 11.27 -2.76 -24.02
CA ASN A 83 11.82 -4.12 -23.94
C ASN A 83 10.87 -5.17 -24.53
N TYR A 84 9.56 -4.90 -24.53
CA TYR A 84 8.49 -5.79 -25.01
C TYR A 84 7.51 -5.08 -25.94
N PRO A 85 7.96 -4.59 -27.11
CA PRO A 85 7.19 -3.66 -27.97
C PRO A 85 5.91 -4.26 -28.58
N GLY A 86 5.71 -5.59 -28.42
CA GLY A 86 4.49 -6.28 -28.90
C GLY A 86 3.40 -6.43 -27.85
N ILE A 87 3.64 -6.02 -26.60
CA ILE A 87 2.71 -6.21 -25.48
C ILE A 87 2.02 -4.87 -25.16
N LYS A 88 0.69 -4.86 -25.22
CA LYS A 88 -0.10 -3.69 -24.80
C LYS A 88 -0.40 -3.78 -23.31
N VAL A 89 0.04 -2.79 -22.54
CA VAL A 89 -0.29 -2.66 -21.12
C VAL A 89 -1.63 -1.94 -20.95
N THR A 90 -2.48 -2.49 -20.08
CA THR A 90 -3.72 -1.84 -19.63
C THR A 90 -3.69 -1.79 -18.11
N ASN A 91 -3.71 -0.60 -17.53
CA ASN A 91 -3.79 -0.42 -16.08
C ASN A 91 -5.27 -0.29 -15.65
N ALA A 92 -5.77 -1.30 -14.92
CA ALA A 92 -7.09 -1.28 -14.30
C ALA A 92 -7.03 -0.54 -12.95
N VAL A 93 -6.76 0.75 -12.99
CA VAL A 93 -6.48 1.58 -11.81
C VAL A 93 -7.71 1.81 -10.95
N VAL A 94 -7.55 1.72 -9.61
CA VAL A 94 -8.56 2.07 -8.60
C VAL A 94 -7.93 2.99 -7.55
N ALA A 95 -8.30 4.25 -7.56
CA ALA A 95 -7.72 5.27 -6.69
C ALA A 95 -8.28 5.26 -5.26
N GLY A 96 -7.48 5.77 -4.31
CA GLY A 96 -7.88 6.14 -2.96
C GLY A 96 -7.67 5.09 -1.88
N GLY A 97 -7.69 5.56 -0.61
CA GLY A 97 -7.62 4.73 0.58
C GLY A 97 -6.31 3.97 0.79
N ALA A 98 -5.17 4.50 0.33
CA ALA A 98 -3.88 3.79 0.35
C ALA A 98 -3.96 2.33 -0.16
N GLY A 99 -4.81 2.08 -1.17
CA GLY A 99 -5.03 0.75 -1.71
C GLY A 99 -6.28 0.02 -1.18
N SER A 100 -6.91 0.46 -0.09
CA SER A 100 -8.08 -0.23 0.48
C SER A 100 -9.26 -0.33 -0.50
N ASN A 101 -9.53 0.72 -1.29
CA ASN A 101 -10.54 0.69 -2.35
C ASN A 101 -10.17 -0.32 -3.45
N ALA A 102 -8.89 -0.36 -3.83
CA ALA A 102 -8.37 -1.31 -4.81
C ALA A 102 -8.51 -2.76 -4.30
N THR A 103 -8.16 -3.01 -3.05
CA THR A 103 -8.28 -4.34 -2.41
C THR A 103 -9.72 -4.87 -2.46
N ALA A 104 -10.74 -4.02 -2.21
CA ALA A 104 -12.15 -4.42 -2.29
C ALA A 104 -12.58 -4.81 -3.72
N VAL A 105 -12.16 -4.02 -4.71
CA VAL A 105 -12.42 -4.34 -6.14
C VAL A 105 -11.68 -5.61 -6.55
N LEU A 106 -10.41 -5.75 -6.16
CA LEU A 106 -9.59 -6.93 -6.45
C LEU A 106 -10.21 -8.19 -5.84
N ALA A 107 -10.70 -8.14 -4.59
CA ALA A 107 -11.38 -9.26 -3.94
C ALA A 107 -12.60 -9.74 -4.74
N THR A 108 -13.38 -8.82 -5.28
CA THR A 108 -14.51 -9.14 -6.15
C THR A 108 -14.06 -9.81 -7.44
N ARG A 109 -12.98 -9.33 -8.06
CA ARG A 109 -12.43 -9.90 -9.29
C ARG A 109 -11.84 -11.30 -9.07
N MET A 110 -11.07 -11.47 -7.99
CA MET A 110 -10.45 -12.74 -7.61
C MET A 110 -11.51 -13.83 -7.36
N SER A 111 -12.52 -13.53 -6.53
CA SER A 111 -13.61 -14.45 -6.22
C SER A 111 -14.51 -14.74 -7.41
N GLY A 112 -14.67 -13.79 -8.32
CA GLY A 112 -15.40 -13.92 -9.58
C GLY A 112 -14.63 -14.67 -10.68
N GLY A 113 -13.39 -15.12 -10.43
CA GLY A 113 -12.58 -15.85 -11.42
C GLY A 113 -12.08 -14.98 -12.59
N ASN A 114 -11.99 -13.66 -12.42
CA ASN A 114 -11.47 -12.72 -13.41
C ASN A 114 -10.34 -11.84 -12.80
N PRO A 115 -9.23 -12.47 -12.34
CA PRO A 115 -8.10 -11.74 -11.81
C PRO A 115 -7.43 -10.87 -12.89
N PRO A 116 -6.73 -9.78 -12.52
CA PRO A 116 -5.75 -9.14 -13.40
C PRO A 116 -4.55 -10.07 -13.63
N ASP A 117 -3.72 -9.79 -14.64
CA ASP A 117 -2.52 -10.61 -14.88
C ASP A 117 -1.46 -10.40 -13.78
N THR A 118 -1.36 -9.19 -13.26
CA THR A 118 -0.55 -8.85 -12.08
C THR A 118 -1.16 -7.66 -11.34
N PHE A 119 -0.87 -7.54 -10.05
CA PHE A 119 -1.41 -6.44 -9.25
C PHE A 119 -0.42 -5.95 -8.20
N GLN A 120 -0.53 -4.66 -7.89
CA GLN A 120 0.17 -4.00 -6.81
C GLN A 120 -0.46 -4.38 -5.47
N ILE A 121 0.39 -4.68 -4.47
CA ILE A 121 0.01 -5.03 -3.11
C ILE A 121 1.17 -4.72 -2.15
N HIS A 122 0.88 -4.34 -0.90
CA HIS A 122 1.92 -4.26 0.10
C HIS A 122 2.40 -5.65 0.53
N GLY A 123 3.71 -5.77 0.76
CA GLY A 123 4.28 -6.96 1.40
C GLY A 123 3.80 -7.10 2.86
N GLY A 124 3.88 -8.31 3.43
CA GLY A 124 3.44 -8.60 4.78
C GLY A 124 2.03 -9.21 4.83
N ALA A 125 1.27 -8.95 5.90
CA ALA A 125 -0.03 -9.59 6.14
C ALA A 125 -1.05 -9.32 5.04
N GLU A 126 -1.02 -8.14 4.41
CA GLU A 126 -1.92 -7.83 3.30
C GLU A 126 -1.75 -8.80 2.14
N LEU A 127 -0.51 -9.08 1.73
CA LEU A 127 -0.22 -10.09 0.70
C LEU A 127 -0.51 -11.50 1.22
N ILE A 128 0.06 -11.84 2.37
CA ILE A 128 0.12 -13.23 2.83
C ILE A 128 -1.24 -13.71 3.30
N ASP A 129 -1.90 -12.98 4.22
CA ASP A 129 -3.12 -13.44 4.86
C ASP A 129 -4.35 -13.25 3.97
N THR A 130 -4.34 -12.20 3.11
CA THR A 130 -5.46 -11.96 2.21
C THR A 130 -5.42 -12.84 0.96
N TRP A 131 -4.25 -13.04 0.34
CA TRP A 131 -4.17 -13.61 -1.00
C TRP A 131 -3.43 -14.94 -1.09
N VAL A 132 -2.33 -15.11 -0.31
CA VAL A 132 -1.52 -16.33 -0.38
C VAL A 132 -2.18 -17.47 0.37
N THR A 133 -2.54 -17.28 1.66
CA THR A 133 -3.15 -18.34 2.48
C THR A 133 -4.52 -18.76 1.96
N THR A 134 -5.23 -17.86 1.29
CA THR A 134 -6.52 -18.14 0.63
C THR A 134 -6.37 -18.83 -0.74
N GLY A 135 -5.13 -19.02 -1.20
CA GLY A 135 -4.82 -19.84 -2.37
C GLY A 135 -4.95 -19.13 -3.72
N TYR A 136 -5.08 -17.81 -3.75
CA TYR A 136 -5.22 -17.04 -5.00
C TYR A 136 -3.91 -16.83 -5.76
N MET A 137 -2.74 -16.90 -5.09
CA MET A 137 -1.45 -16.51 -5.67
C MET A 137 -0.65 -17.68 -6.22
N GLN A 138 0.15 -17.41 -7.25
CA GLN A 138 1.16 -18.33 -7.76
C GLN A 138 2.50 -18.07 -7.05
N PRO A 139 3.28 -19.12 -6.69
CA PRO A 139 4.63 -18.94 -6.18
C PRO A 139 5.58 -18.46 -7.29
N LEU A 140 6.51 -17.59 -6.91
CA LEU A 140 7.53 -16.99 -7.78
C LEU A 140 8.96 -17.45 -7.43
N THR A 141 9.13 -18.44 -6.55
CA THR A 141 10.45 -18.91 -6.07
C THR A 141 11.36 -19.33 -7.23
N GLN A 142 10.80 -20.08 -8.20
CA GLN A 142 11.56 -20.47 -9.39
C GLN A 142 11.92 -19.27 -10.26
N PHE A 143 11.01 -18.29 -10.40
CA PHE A 143 11.27 -17.05 -11.13
C PHE A 143 12.44 -16.26 -10.52
N TYR A 144 12.52 -16.18 -9.19
CA TYR A 144 13.66 -15.57 -8.49
C TYR A 144 14.98 -16.32 -8.75
N THR A 145 14.93 -17.65 -8.75
CA THR A 145 16.09 -18.51 -9.03
C THR A 145 16.58 -18.30 -10.47
N ASP A 146 15.68 -18.31 -11.44
CA ASP A 146 15.98 -18.19 -12.88
C ASP A 146 16.59 -16.81 -13.22
N ASN A 147 16.21 -15.77 -12.48
CA ASN A 147 16.73 -14.41 -12.64
C ASN A 147 17.92 -14.09 -11.72
N GLY A 148 18.37 -15.01 -10.87
CA GLY A 148 19.47 -14.80 -9.93
C GLY A 148 19.18 -13.72 -8.89
N TRP A 149 17.96 -13.68 -8.35
CA TRP A 149 17.50 -12.59 -7.52
C TRP A 149 17.49 -12.86 -6.02
N LEU A 150 17.74 -14.08 -5.58
CA LEU A 150 17.66 -14.47 -4.16
C LEU A 150 18.63 -13.67 -3.25
N ASP A 151 19.74 -13.20 -3.81
CA ASP A 151 20.74 -12.36 -3.12
C ASP A 151 20.68 -10.87 -3.50
N LYS A 152 19.71 -10.48 -4.34
CA LYS A 152 19.55 -9.10 -4.82
C LYS A 152 18.54 -8.27 -4.01
N PHE A 153 17.77 -8.93 -3.18
CA PHE A 153 16.83 -8.29 -2.26
C PHE A 153 17.23 -8.60 -0.82
N PRO A 154 17.16 -7.62 0.11
CA PRO A 154 17.39 -7.86 1.52
C PRO A 154 16.49 -8.96 2.07
N LYS A 155 17.04 -9.82 2.93
CA LYS A 155 16.28 -10.93 3.53
C LYS A 155 14.99 -10.45 4.20
N GLN A 156 15.05 -9.30 4.88
CA GLN A 156 13.89 -8.71 5.57
C GLN A 156 12.74 -8.39 4.60
N LEU A 157 13.03 -7.97 3.36
CA LEU A 157 12.00 -7.76 2.34
C LEU A 157 11.49 -9.09 1.77
N LEU A 158 12.38 -10.05 1.55
CA LEU A 158 11.96 -11.39 1.09
C LEU A 158 11.06 -12.08 2.13
N ASP A 159 11.32 -11.88 3.42
CA ASP A 159 10.47 -12.42 4.48
C ASP A 159 9.03 -11.84 4.42
N LEU A 160 8.85 -10.57 4.03
CA LEU A 160 7.55 -9.93 3.87
C LEU A 160 6.74 -10.46 2.66
N VAL A 161 7.39 -11.08 1.71
CA VAL A 161 6.75 -11.59 0.49
C VAL A 161 6.78 -13.11 0.39
N SER A 162 7.17 -13.80 1.48
CA SER A 162 7.32 -15.25 1.52
C SER A 162 6.35 -15.92 2.49
N TYR A 163 5.90 -17.11 2.11
CA TYR A 163 5.08 -17.98 2.94
C TYR A 163 5.42 -19.45 2.65
N ASN A 164 5.62 -20.26 3.71
CA ASN A 164 5.97 -21.68 3.59
C ASN A 164 7.16 -21.96 2.65
N ASN A 165 8.21 -21.14 2.71
CA ASN A 165 9.43 -21.17 1.87
C ASN A 165 9.23 -20.80 0.40
N ASP A 166 8.06 -20.34 0.00
CA ASP A 166 7.81 -19.81 -1.33
C ASP A 166 7.69 -18.29 -1.32
N ILE A 167 8.19 -17.64 -2.38
CA ILE A 167 8.10 -16.20 -2.63
C ILE A 167 6.87 -15.94 -3.52
N TYR A 168 6.07 -14.91 -3.24
CA TYR A 168 4.79 -14.67 -3.92
C TYR A 168 4.66 -13.32 -4.64
N SER A 169 5.58 -12.39 -4.40
CA SER A 169 5.57 -11.10 -5.10
C SER A 169 6.98 -10.55 -5.27
N VAL A 170 7.11 -9.53 -6.11
CA VAL A 170 8.37 -8.84 -6.40
C VAL A 170 8.31 -7.44 -5.81
N PRO A 171 9.12 -7.10 -4.78
CA PRO A 171 9.24 -5.74 -4.27
C PRO A 171 9.77 -4.78 -5.33
N VAL A 172 9.13 -3.62 -5.47
CA VAL A 172 9.56 -2.55 -6.39
C VAL A 172 10.28 -1.43 -5.66
N ASN A 173 9.97 -1.25 -4.37
CA ASN A 173 10.51 -0.20 -3.53
C ASN A 173 10.61 -0.60 -2.06
N VAL A 174 11.20 0.30 -1.26
CA VAL A 174 11.00 0.42 0.18
C VAL A 174 10.58 1.85 0.48
N HIS A 175 9.51 2.02 1.23
CA HIS A 175 9.08 3.28 1.81
C HIS A 175 9.44 3.35 3.28
N ARG A 176 9.83 4.54 3.71
CA ARG A 176 9.86 4.91 5.12
C ARG A 176 8.55 5.58 5.48
N ASN A 177 7.78 4.97 6.36
CA ASN A 177 6.66 5.62 7.02
C ASN A 177 7.18 6.50 8.18
N GLY A 178 6.39 7.47 8.67
CA GLY A 178 6.75 8.25 9.84
C GLY A 178 7.91 9.24 9.62
N VAL A 179 7.87 9.99 8.52
CA VAL A 179 8.78 11.10 8.27
C VAL A 179 8.10 12.43 8.61
N LEU A 180 8.74 13.23 9.46
CA LEU A 180 8.36 14.62 9.69
C LEU A 180 8.90 15.47 8.53
N TRP A 181 8.02 15.88 7.63
CA TRP A 181 8.28 16.82 6.55
C TRP A 181 8.04 18.26 7.03
N PHE A 182 8.88 19.20 6.64
CA PHE A 182 8.68 20.59 7.02
C PHE A 182 9.10 21.58 5.94
N ASN A 183 8.39 22.70 5.86
CA ASN A 183 8.73 23.82 5.01
C ASN A 183 9.92 24.57 5.58
N LYS A 184 11.07 24.50 4.90
CA LYS A 184 12.33 25.11 5.38
C LYS A 184 12.26 26.62 5.53
N LYS A 185 11.51 27.29 4.64
CA LYS A 185 11.37 28.75 4.75
C LYS A 185 10.63 29.12 6.05
N ILE A 186 9.53 28.43 6.37
CA ILE A 186 8.80 28.67 7.63
C ILE A 186 9.71 28.41 8.83
N PHE A 187 10.46 27.31 8.84
CA PHE A 187 11.36 26.97 9.93
C PHE A 187 12.47 28.00 10.12
N THR A 188 13.11 28.42 9.02
CA THR A 188 14.17 29.44 9.04
C THR A 188 13.63 30.78 9.52
N ASP A 189 12.52 31.27 8.96
CA ASP A 189 11.91 32.56 9.30
C ASP A 189 11.47 32.63 10.78
N ASN A 190 11.23 31.49 11.41
CA ASN A 190 10.78 31.38 12.79
C ASN A 190 11.84 30.87 13.77
N ASN A 191 13.08 30.63 13.31
CA ASN A 191 14.19 30.08 14.10
C ASN A 191 13.82 28.73 14.77
N ILE A 192 13.12 27.87 14.05
CA ILE A 192 12.69 26.52 14.50
C ILE A 192 13.66 25.50 13.93
N SER A 193 14.14 24.59 14.78
CA SER A 193 14.82 23.35 14.37
C SER A 193 13.82 22.21 14.27
N ALA A 194 14.11 21.20 13.46
CA ALA A 194 13.27 20.01 13.36
C ALA A 194 13.15 19.34 14.75
N PRO A 195 11.94 19.16 15.29
CA PRO A 195 11.74 18.58 16.62
C PRO A 195 12.10 17.08 16.59
N THR A 196 12.84 16.64 17.59
CA THR A 196 13.25 15.23 17.78
C THR A 196 12.43 14.49 18.83
N THR A 197 11.71 15.26 19.67
CA THR A 197 10.80 14.77 20.71
C THR A 197 9.42 15.43 20.59
N TRP A 198 8.39 14.82 21.17
CA TRP A 198 7.05 15.43 21.20
C TRP A 198 7.01 16.73 22.01
N ASP A 199 7.83 16.89 23.02
CA ASP A 199 7.90 18.16 23.78
C ASP A 199 8.50 19.30 22.93
N GLU A 200 9.53 18.99 22.13
CA GLU A 200 10.08 19.94 21.16
C GLU A 200 9.07 20.25 20.06
N PHE A 201 8.32 19.23 19.58
CA PHE A 201 7.22 19.44 18.63
C PHE A 201 6.17 20.40 19.18
N PHE A 202 5.72 20.22 20.42
CA PHE A 202 4.73 21.10 21.03
C PHE A 202 5.26 22.52 21.21
N THR A 203 6.53 22.68 21.58
CA THR A 203 7.18 23.99 21.69
C THR A 203 7.20 24.71 20.34
N ALA A 204 7.59 24.01 19.27
CA ALA A 204 7.58 24.55 17.91
C ALA A 204 6.14 24.86 17.44
N ALA A 205 5.20 23.97 17.72
CA ALA A 205 3.80 24.13 17.34
C ALA A 205 3.14 25.34 18.03
N ASP A 206 3.41 25.57 19.31
CA ASP A 206 2.93 26.75 20.04
C ASP A 206 3.48 28.06 19.42
N ALA A 207 4.76 28.08 19.08
CA ALA A 207 5.40 29.23 18.45
C ALA A 207 4.82 29.55 17.06
N LEU A 208 4.51 28.53 16.27
CA LEU A 208 3.88 28.66 14.95
C LEU A 208 2.42 29.14 15.08
N LYS A 209 1.67 28.50 15.97
CA LYS A 209 0.25 28.82 16.21
C LYS A 209 0.08 30.26 16.69
N ALA A 210 0.99 30.76 17.54
CA ALA A 210 0.99 32.15 17.99
C ALA A 210 1.18 33.17 16.85
N LYS A 211 1.73 32.73 15.71
CA LYS A 211 1.90 33.53 14.49
C LYS A 211 0.82 33.28 13.43
N GLY A 212 -0.20 32.49 13.76
CA GLY A 212 -1.28 32.15 12.84
C GLY A 212 -0.92 31.14 11.75
N ILE A 213 0.19 30.41 11.93
CA ILE A 213 0.63 29.35 11.01
C ILE A 213 0.10 28.02 11.55
N THR A 214 -0.58 27.23 10.72
CA THR A 214 -0.97 25.85 11.08
C THR A 214 0.28 25.01 11.33
N PRO A 215 0.48 24.47 12.55
CA PRO A 215 1.71 23.74 12.85
C PRO A 215 1.85 22.44 12.08
N LEU A 216 0.79 21.61 12.02
CA LEU A 216 0.80 20.30 11.39
C LEU A 216 -0.36 20.20 10.39
N ALA A 217 -0.07 19.86 9.15
CA ALA A 217 -1.08 19.43 8.19
C ALA A 217 -1.45 17.97 8.43
N LEU A 218 -2.73 17.66 8.37
CA LEU A 218 -3.28 16.31 8.34
C LEU A 218 -4.38 16.25 7.29
N GLY A 219 -4.40 15.23 6.45
CA GLY A 219 -5.52 14.89 5.59
C GLY A 219 -5.98 13.50 5.99
N ASP A 220 -7.22 13.42 6.51
CA ASP A 220 -7.74 12.24 7.18
C ASP A 220 -9.07 11.76 6.58
N LYS A 221 -9.33 12.18 5.35
CA LYS A 221 -10.55 11.81 4.63
C LYS A 221 -10.67 10.29 4.45
N ASP A 222 -9.55 9.64 4.20
CA ASP A 222 -9.49 8.20 3.97
C ASP A 222 -9.15 7.41 5.24
N LYS A 223 -8.99 8.09 6.40
CA LYS A 223 -8.80 7.58 7.77
C LYS A 223 -7.45 6.91 8.07
N TRP A 224 -6.78 6.36 7.07
CA TRP A 224 -5.50 5.66 7.28
C TRP A 224 -4.39 6.63 7.73
N GLU A 225 -4.51 7.90 7.37
CA GLU A 225 -3.53 8.92 7.71
C GLU A 225 -3.48 9.20 9.22
N SER A 226 -4.64 9.20 9.89
CA SER A 226 -4.69 9.32 11.34
C SER A 226 -4.15 8.06 12.04
N LEU A 227 -4.39 6.87 11.49
CA LEU A 227 -3.78 5.64 11.99
C LEU A 227 -2.26 5.70 11.84
N GLN A 228 -1.75 6.18 10.72
CA GLN A 228 -0.31 6.36 10.51
C GLN A 228 0.29 7.33 11.53
N LEU A 229 -0.33 8.48 11.77
CA LEU A 229 0.12 9.41 12.81
C LEU A 229 0.12 8.75 14.21
N PHE A 230 -0.89 7.94 14.50
CA PHE A 230 -0.96 7.17 15.75
C PHE A 230 0.17 6.15 15.87
N GLU A 231 0.52 5.44 14.79
CA GLU A 231 1.65 4.50 14.76
C GLU A 231 2.97 5.16 15.15
N ASP A 232 3.25 6.35 14.63
CA ASP A 232 4.46 7.09 14.94
C ASP A 232 4.52 7.47 16.43
N ILE A 233 3.40 7.95 16.95
CA ILE A 233 3.28 8.28 18.37
C ILE A 233 3.42 7.02 19.22
N LEU A 234 2.77 5.94 18.85
CA LEU A 234 2.80 4.66 19.56
C LEU A 234 4.23 4.07 19.58
N LEU A 235 4.92 4.07 18.44
CA LEU A 235 6.32 3.66 18.35
C LEU A 235 7.21 4.50 19.26
N SER A 236 6.99 5.81 19.34
CA SER A 236 7.75 6.71 20.22
C SER A 236 7.59 6.40 21.73
N LYS A 237 6.45 5.80 22.12
CA LYS A 237 6.17 5.44 23.53
C LYS A 237 6.60 4.02 23.85
N LEU A 238 6.43 3.08 22.93
CA LEU A 238 6.72 1.66 23.15
C LEU A 238 8.20 1.31 22.89
N GLY A 239 8.85 2.03 21.97
CA GLY A 239 10.10 1.60 21.37
C GLY A 239 9.90 0.42 20.40
N PRO A 240 10.91 0.09 19.57
CA PRO A 240 10.73 -0.84 18.46
C PRO A 240 10.38 -2.27 18.86
N ALA A 241 10.90 -2.77 19.98
CA ALA A 241 10.63 -4.14 20.42
C ALA A 241 9.17 -4.34 20.85
N ASP A 242 8.67 -3.47 21.73
CA ASP A 242 7.30 -3.56 22.23
C ASP A 242 6.28 -3.07 21.19
N TYR A 243 6.68 -2.19 20.27
CA TYR A 243 5.88 -1.84 19.11
C TYR A 243 5.65 -3.06 18.19
N ARG A 244 6.67 -3.85 17.90
CA ARG A 244 6.46 -5.16 17.24
C ARG A 244 5.59 -6.09 18.07
N GLY A 245 5.77 -6.06 19.39
CA GLY A 245 5.03 -6.88 20.35
C GLY A 245 3.53 -6.59 20.38
N ILE A 246 3.11 -5.34 20.22
CA ILE A 246 1.68 -4.99 20.27
C ILE A 246 0.93 -5.53 19.02
N TRP A 247 1.55 -5.46 17.84
CA TRP A 247 1.01 -6.04 16.62
C TRP A 247 1.05 -7.58 16.62
N ALA A 248 2.06 -8.16 17.26
CA ALA A 248 2.15 -9.62 17.46
C ALA A 248 1.27 -10.15 18.58
N GLY A 249 0.53 -9.28 19.30
CA GLY A 249 -0.35 -9.65 20.39
C GLY A 249 0.38 -10.06 21.69
N THR A 250 1.69 -9.76 21.83
CA THR A 250 2.48 -10.06 23.05
C THR A 250 2.54 -8.89 24.03
N VAL A 251 2.26 -7.66 23.57
CA VAL A 251 2.02 -6.46 24.39
C VAL A 251 0.53 -6.16 24.33
N PRO A 252 -0.16 -6.02 25.49
CA PRO A 252 -1.61 -5.80 25.48
C PRO A 252 -1.95 -4.35 25.11
N TRP A 253 -3.05 -4.14 24.38
CA TRP A 253 -3.57 -2.80 24.07
C TRP A 253 -4.02 -2.00 25.31
N THR A 254 -4.13 -2.65 26.48
CA THR A 254 -4.38 -2.02 27.76
C THR A 254 -3.14 -1.49 28.47
N ASP A 255 -1.95 -1.64 27.87
CA ASP A 255 -0.69 -1.08 28.39
C ASP A 255 -0.81 0.45 28.57
N SER A 256 -0.28 0.98 29.68
CA SER A 256 -0.35 2.42 30.00
C SER A 256 0.32 3.29 28.94
N ARG A 257 1.33 2.80 28.23
CA ARG A 257 2.01 3.52 27.15
C ARG A 257 1.11 3.73 25.94
N VAL A 258 0.09 2.88 25.73
CA VAL A 258 -0.98 3.13 24.73
C VAL A 258 -1.85 4.31 25.17
N THR A 259 -2.18 4.39 26.47
CA THR A 259 -2.85 5.57 27.04
C THR A 259 -2.04 6.84 26.82
N ASP A 260 -0.72 6.77 27.05
CA ASP A 260 0.20 7.90 26.83
C ASP A 260 0.28 8.29 25.34
N ALA A 261 0.26 7.31 24.43
CA ALA A 261 0.23 7.55 23.00
C ALA A 261 -1.05 8.27 22.56
N LEU A 262 -2.22 7.77 22.98
CA LEU A 262 -3.51 8.43 22.71
C LEU A 262 -3.59 9.83 23.34
N THR A 263 -3.08 10.01 24.56
CA THR A 263 -3.02 11.33 25.22
C THR A 263 -2.13 12.30 24.42
N THR A 264 -1.00 11.81 23.92
CA THR A 264 -0.10 12.61 23.07
C THR A 264 -0.81 12.97 21.76
N MET A 265 -1.48 12.00 21.11
CA MET A 265 -2.25 12.26 19.89
C MET A 265 -3.37 13.26 20.10
N ALA A 266 -4.12 13.17 21.20
CA ALA A 266 -5.15 14.15 21.55
C ALA A 266 -4.58 15.58 21.60
N LYS A 267 -3.38 15.76 22.16
CA LYS A 267 -2.69 17.04 22.16
C LYS A 267 -2.26 17.45 20.76
N VAL A 268 -1.71 16.54 19.94
CA VAL A 268 -1.30 16.82 18.55
C VAL A 268 -2.50 17.29 17.73
N MET A 269 -3.68 16.71 17.90
CA MET A 269 -4.90 17.13 17.19
C MET A 269 -5.27 18.59 17.43
N SER A 270 -4.83 19.22 18.51
CA SER A 270 -5.03 20.66 18.73
C SER A 270 -4.17 21.56 17.83
N TYR A 271 -3.25 21.01 17.09
CA TYR A 271 -2.31 21.71 16.20
C TYR A 271 -2.51 21.40 14.72
N VAL A 272 -3.46 20.54 14.37
CA VAL A 272 -3.77 20.22 12.96
C VAL A 272 -4.73 21.23 12.35
N ASN A 273 -4.80 21.27 11.03
CA ASN A 273 -5.79 22.05 10.29
C ASN A 273 -7.22 21.58 10.62
N ALA A 274 -8.16 22.50 10.73
CA ALA A 274 -9.55 22.22 11.17
C ALA A 274 -10.34 21.35 10.17
N ASP A 275 -9.95 21.35 8.90
CA ASP A 275 -10.62 20.64 7.80
C ASP A 275 -9.97 19.27 7.49
N HIS A 276 -9.12 18.74 8.40
CA HIS A 276 -8.36 17.49 8.19
C HIS A 276 -9.21 16.32 7.71
N ALA A 277 -10.41 16.13 8.28
CA ALA A 277 -11.30 15.02 7.95
C ALA A 277 -11.90 15.09 6.52
N THR A 278 -11.67 16.18 5.77
CA THR A 278 -12.16 16.35 4.40
C THR A 278 -11.05 16.35 3.36
N LEU A 279 -9.81 16.44 3.77
CA LEU A 279 -8.65 16.45 2.88
C LEU A 279 -8.06 15.05 2.72
N THR A 280 -7.58 14.75 1.52
CA THR A 280 -6.70 13.61 1.28
C THR A 280 -5.27 13.93 1.71
N TRP A 281 -4.40 12.90 1.81
CA TRP A 281 -3.01 13.07 2.21
C TRP A 281 -2.26 14.09 1.33
N ASP A 282 -2.45 14.06 0.01
CA ASP A 282 -1.80 14.95 -0.95
C ASP A 282 -2.32 16.39 -0.86
N GLN A 283 -3.61 16.57 -0.52
CA GLN A 283 -4.17 17.88 -0.24
C GLN A 283 -3.58 18.50 1.03
N ALA A 284 -3.33 17.69 2.06
CA ALA A 284 -2.64 18.14 3.28
C ALA A 284 -1.16 18.48 3.01
N ALA A 285 -0.43 17.65 2.26
CA ALA A 285 0.91 17.97 1.76
C ALA A 285 0.92 19.30 0.99
N GLY A 286 -0.14 19.56 0.20
CA GLY A 286 -0.36 20.83 -0.49
C GLY A 286 -0.47 22.05 0.44
N LEU A 287 -0.88 21.90 1.70
CA LEU A 287 -0.88 22.99 2.68
C LEU A 287 0.55 23.39 3.08
N VAL A 288 1.44 22.40 3.24
CA VAL A 288 2.87 22.65 3.51
C VAL A 288 3.55 23.28 2.30
N LEU A 289 3.26 22.77 1.10
CA LEU A 289 3.78 23.31 -0.16
C LEU A 289 3.41 24.78 -0.34
N LYS A 290 2.17 25.16 -0.01
CA LYS A 290 1.66 26.54 -0.11
C LYS A 290 2.14 27.44 1.04
N GLY A 291 2.77 26.88 2.07
CA GLY A 291 3.21 27.62 3.26
C GLY A 291 2.08 28.01 4.21
N THR A 292 0.90 27.39 4.12
CA THR A 292 -0.22 27.58 5.07
C THR A 292 -0.11 26.67 6.27
N ALA A 293 0.60 25.55 6.15
CA ALA A 293 1.02 24.70 7.25
C ALA A 293 2.55 24.57 7.26
N ALA A 294 3.12 24.30 8.44
CA ALA A 294 4.56 24.23 8.61
C ALA A 294 5.13 22.82 8.42
N MET A 295 4.39 21.81 8.87
CA MET A 295 4.83 20.40 8.91
C MET A 295 3.73 19.46 8.43
N ASN A 296 4.14 18.24 8.02
CA ASN A 296 3.31 17.05 7.92
C ASN A 296 4.10 15.83 8.42
N ILE A 297 3.44 14.83 9.01
CA ILE A 297 4.03 13.52 9.32
C ILE A 297 3.39 12.51 8.37
N MET A 298 4.21 11.97 7.46
CA MET A 298 3.72 11.14 6.35
C MET A 298 4.83 10.22 5.87
N GLY A 299 4.48 9.21 5.09
CA GLY A 299 5.45 8.38 4.38
C GLY A 299 6.20 9.13 3.28
N ASP A 300 7.29 8.55 2.82
CA ASP A 300 8.21 9.23 1.90
C ASP A 300 7.69 9.35 0.44
N TRP A 301 6.51 8.84 0.13
CA TRP A 301 5.77 9.22 -1.08
C TRP A 301 5.43 10.72 -1.11
N GLU A 302 5.38 11.39 0.05
CA GLU A 302 5.20 12.84 0.13
C GLU A 302 6.39 13.59 -0.48
N LYS A 303 7.63 13.05 -0.38
CA LYS A 303 8.78 13.60 -1.12
C LYS A 303 8.50 13.60 -2.63
N GLY A 304 7.96 12.50 -3.16
CA GLY A 304 7.57 12.41 -4.57
C GLY A 304 6.53 13.47 -4.96
N TYR A 305 5.57 13.75 -4.07
CA TYR A 305 4.60 14.82 -4.27
C TYR A 305 5.28 16.20 -4.31
N TYR A 306 6.16 16.53 -3.36
CA TYR A 306 6.87 17.80 -3.32
C TYR A 306 7.76 18.00 -4.54
N THR A 307 8.53 17.00 -4.93
CA THR A 307 9.43 17.09 -6.09
C THR A 307 8.67 17.20 -7.41
N SER A 308 7.55 16.52 -7.57
CA SER A 308 6.68 16.65 -8.74
C SER A 308 6.05 18.04 -8.86
N ASN A 309 5.97 18.79 -7.75
CA ASN A 309 5.52 20.17 -7.69
C ASN A 309 6.68 21.20 -7.70
N GLY A 310 7.89 20.77 -8.03
CA GLY A 310 9.04 21.64 -8.25
C GLY A 310 9.86 21.96 -7.00
N TRP A 311 9.57 21.37 -5.85
CA TRP A 311 10.37 21.55 -4.62
C TRP A 311 11.60 20.63 -4.61
N THR A 312 12.69 21.14 -4.07
CA THR A 312 13.99 20.44 -3.97
C THR A 312 14.28 20.01 -2.54
N PRO A 313 14.58 18.72 -2.29
CA PRO A 313 14.95 18.23 -0.96
C PRO A 313 16.16 18.98 -0.40
N GLY A 314 16.07 19.35 0.87
CA GLY A 314 17.12 20.09 1.56
C GLY A 314 17.18 21.60 1.27
N SER A 315 16.52 22.08 0.20
CA SER A 315 16.40 23.51 -0.13
C SER A 315 15.04 24.06 0.26
N ASP A 316 13.96 23.51 -0.29
CA ASP A 316 12.60 24.02 -0.08
C ASP A 316 11.93 23.33 1.11
N PHE A 317 12.19 22.06 1.28
CA PHE A 317 11.71 21.26 2.40
C PHE A 317 12.84 20.49 3.08
N GLY A 318 12.66 20.22 4.36
CA GLY A 318 13.50 19.37 5.16
C GLY A 318 12.72 18.16 5.68
N TRP A 319 13.43 17.24 6.30
CA TRP A 319 12.89 16.02 6.88
C TRP A 319 13.62 15.66 8.18
N ALA A 320 12.93 14.90 9.01
CA ALA A 320 13.46 14.23 10.20
C ALA A 320 12.63 12.95 10.45
N PRO A 321 13.12 12.00 11.25
CA PRO A 321 12.23 10.99 11.82
C PRO A 321 11.06 11.66 12.57
N ALA A 322 9.89 11.05 12.59
CA ALA A 322 8.80 11.50 13.46
C ALA A 322 9.30 11.62 14.92
N PRO A 323 8.81 12.58 15.72
CA PRO A 323 9.34 12.83 17.05
C PRO A 323 9.38 11.57 17.93
N GLY A 324 10.54 11.24 18.50
CA GLY A 324 10.77 10.08 19.36
C GLY A 324 10.97 8.74 18.65
N THR A 325 11.07 8.72 17.31
CA THR A 325 11.25 7.47 16.53
C THR A 325 12.66 7.29 15.98
N ALA A 326 13.61 8.16 16.33
CA ALA A 326 14.99 8.05 15.85
C ALA A 326 15.59 6.66 16.16
N GLY A 327 16.33 6.08 15.20
CA GLY A 327 16.88 4.73 15.30
C GLY A 327 15.89 3.62 14.91
N SER A 328 14.64 3.96 14.58
CA SER A 328 13.64 3.05 14.02
C SER A 328 13.30 3.42 12.57
N PHE A 329 12.86 2.42 11.80
CA PHE A 329 12.39 2.60 10.43
C PHE A 329 11.09 1.81 10.25
N ILE A 330 9.97 2.49 10.10
CA ILE A 330 8.70 1.86 9.79
C ILE A 330 8.69 1.51 8.30
N VAL A 331 8.71 0.22 8.00
CA VAL A 331 8.85 -0.30 6.63
C VAL A 331 7.51 -0.49 5.97
N VAL A 332 7.39 0.03 4.75
CA VAL A 332 6.34 -0.32 3.80
C VAL A 332 7.02 -0.71 2.48
N THR A 333 6.52 -1.71 1.80
CA THR A 333 7.04 -2.10 0.48
C THR A 333 5.88 -2.37 -0.46
N ASP A 334 5.85 -1.65 -1.58
CA ASP A 334 4.97 -2.01 -2.70
C ASP A 334 5.59 -3.18 -3.46
N THR A 335 4.75 -4.10 -3.82
CA THR A 335 5.13 -5.30 -4.57
C THR A 335 4.16 -5.57 -5.71
N PHE A 336 4.57 -6.33 -6.70
CA PHE A 336 3.68 -6.90 -7.70
C PHE A 336 3.63 -8.41 -7.56
N GLY A 337 2.42 -8.95 -7.46
CA GLY A 337 2.16 -10.37 -7.37
C GLY A 337 1.43 -10.91 -8.61
N MET A 338 1.47 -12.21 -8.78
CA MET A 338 0.82 -12.91 -9.90
C MET A 338 -0.28 -13.84 -9.38
N PRO A 339 -1.55 -13.58 -9.69
CA PRO A 339 -2.65 -14.50 -9.34
C PRO A 339 -2.56 -15.82 -10.10
N LYS A 340 -3.27 -16.84 -9.60
CA LYS A 340 -3.57 -18.05 -10.37
C LYS A 340 -4.62 -17.76 -11.45
N ASN A 341 -4.64 -18.61 -12.48
CA ASN A 341 -5.67 -18.60 -13.55
C ASN A 341 -5.73 -17.29 -14.35
N ILE A 342 -4.62 -16.58 -14.46
CA ILE A 342 -4.48 -15.39 -15.31
C ILE A 342 -4.41 -15.78 -16.80
N LYS A 343 -4.69 -14.81 -17.67
CA LYS A 343 -4.74 -15.04 -19.12
C LYS A 343 -3.36 -14.94 -19.78
N ASN A 344 -2.53 -14.01 -19.30
CA ASN A 344 -1.29 -13.58 -19.96
C ASN A 344 -0.05 -13.83 -19.08
N GLN A 345 0.18 -15.09 -18.70
CA GLN A 345 1.25 -15.46 -17.76
C GLN A 345 2.65 -15.02 -18.23
N ALA A 346 2.97 -15.15 -19.50
CA ALA A 346 4.28 -14.74 -20.03
C ALA A 346 4.48 -13.22 -19.89
N SER A 347 3.47 -12.43 -20.30
CA SER A 347 3.51 -10.97 -20.18
C SER A 347 3.55 -10.50 -18.72
N ALA A 348 2.89 -11.20 -17.80
CA ALA A 348 2.95 -10.93 -16.36
C ALA A 348 4.37 -11.17 -15.81
N LEU A 349 5.05 -12.27 -16.20
CA LEU A 349 6.43 -12.53 -15.80
C LEU A 349 7.41 -11.48 -16.38
N ASP A 350 7.19 -11.04 -17.62
CA ASP A 350 7.97 -9.96 -18.24
C ASP A 350 7.79 -8.64 -17.48
N TRP A 351 6.57 -8.34 -17.02
CA TRP A 351 6.30 -7.19 -16.15
C TRP A 351 7.02 -7.33 -14.80
N LEU A 352 6.89 -8.47 -14.13
CA LEU A 352 7.57 -8.73 -12.86
C LEU A 352 9.11 -8.62 -13.01
N LYS A 353 9.64 -9.05 -14.16
CA LYS A 353 11.06 -8.88 -14.47
C LYS A 353 11.44 -7.40 -14.61
N THR A 354 10.59 -6.59 -15.23
CA THR A 354 10.82 -5.16 -15.38
C THR A 354 10.79 -4.43 -14.04
N VAL A 355 9.74 -4.63 -13.23
CA VAL A 355 9.59 -3.95 -11.94
C VAL A 355 10.65 -4.36 -10.91
N GLY A 356 11.14 -5.61 -10.98
CA GLY A 356 12.20 -6.12 -10.12
C GLY A 356 13.62 -5.88 -10.63
N SER A 357 13.81 -5.31 -11.84
CA SER A 357 15.13 -5.00 -12.40
C SER A 357 15.74 -3.76 -11.75
N VAL A 358 17.06 -3.60 -11.83
CA VAL A 358 17.76 -2.36 -11.44
C VAL A 358 17.23 -1.20 -12.27
N GLU A 359 17.13 -1.35 -13.62
CA GLU A 359 16.64 -0.30 -14.51
C GLU A 359 15.22 0.16 -14.13
N GLY A 360 14.30 -0.78 -13.84
CA GLY A 360 12.94 -0.46 -13.43
C GLY A 360 12.88 0.27 -12.09
N GLN A 361 13.64 -0.21 -11.08
CA GLN A 361 13.65 0.41 -9.76
C GLN A 361 14.33 1.79 -9.77
N ASP A 362 15.41 1.97 -10.51
CA ASP A 362 16.11 3.24 -10.64
C ASP A 362 15.29 4.28 -11.43
N ALA A 363 14.43 3.85 -12.34
CA ALA A 363 13.50 4.75 -13.02
C ALA A 363 12.29 5.15 -12.15
N PHE A 364 11.82 4.24 -11.29
CA PHE A 364 10.63 4.39 -10.46
C PHE A 364 10.88 5.18 -9.18
N ASN A 365 11.85 4.71 -8.36
CA ASN A 365 11.98 5.14 -6.97
C ASN A 365 12.31 6.64 -6.80
N PRO A 366 13.18 7.28 -7.61
CA PRO A 366 13.42 8.72 -7.51
C PRO A 366 12.16 9.56 -7.71
N LYS A 367 11.23 9.12 -8.58
CA LYS A 367 9.97 9.80 -8.87
C LYS A 367 8.91 9.54 -7.80
N LYS A 368 8.77 8.28 -7.38
CA LYS A 368 7.81 7.83 -6.35
C LYS A 368 8.13 8.45 -4.98
N GLY A 369 9.40 8.73 -4.69
CA GLY A 369 9.86 9.23 -3.40
C GLY A 369 10.51 8.16 -2.52
N SER A 370 10.37 6.91 -2.86
CA SER A 370 10.87 5.72 -2.17
C SER A 370 12.37 5.46 -2.43
N ILE A 371 12.88 4.42 -1.79
CA ILE A 371 14.21 3.88 -2.06
C ILE A 371 14.12 2.51 -2.74
N PRO A 372 15.19 2.07 -3.44
CA PRO A 372 15.15 0.79 -4.15
C PRO A 372 15.06 -0.39 -3.17
N ALA A 373 14.31 -1.41 -3.56
CA ALA A 373 14.27 -2.68 -2.85
C ALA A 373 15.53 -3.53 -3.09
N ARG A 374 16.25 -3.26 -4.18
CA ARG A 374 17.47 -4.02 -4.57
C ARG A 374 18.71 -3.47 -3.88
N VAL A 375 19.59 -4.38 -3.47
CA VAL A 375 20.88 -4.01 -2.86
C VAL A 375 21.92 -3.52 -3.87
N ASP A 376 21.75 -3.87 -5.15
CA ASP A 376 22.65 -3.54 -6.26
C ASP A 376 22.17 -2.38 -7.15
N ALA A 377 21.16 -1.60 -6.69
CA ALA A 377 20.72 -0.39 -7.34
C ALA A 377 21.79 0.72 -7.33
N ASP A 378 21.75 1.62 -8.32
CA ASP A 378 22.69 2.75 -8.40
C ASP A 378 22.30 3.86 -7.40
N LYS A 379 22.91 3.82 -6.22
CA LYS A 379 22.64 4.78 -5.15
C LYS A 379 23.02 6.22 -5.49
N SER A 380 23.85 6.44 -6.53
CA SER A 380 24.32 7.78 -6.90
C SER A 380 23.25 8.65 -7.54
N ILE A 381 22.20 8.06 -8.09
CA ILE A 381 21.08 8.78 -8.73
C ILE A 381 20.05 9.30 -7.72
N TYR A 382 20.13 8.86 -6.45
CA TYR A 382 19.16 9.20 -5.41
C TYR A 382 19.54 10.52 -4.73
N ASP A 383 18.55 11.35 -4.42
CA ASP A 383 18.72 12.62 -3.74
C ASP A 383 19.15 12.47 -2.27
N ALA A 384 19.43 13.60 -1.60
CA ALA A 384 19.93 13.61 -0.24
C ALA A 384 18.98 12.93 0.78
N TYR A 385 17.65 13.07 0.60
CA TYR A 385 16.68 12.35 1.42
C TYR A 385 16.82 10.84 1.21
N SER A 386 16.70 10.40 -0.04
CA SER A 386 16.73 8.97 -0.36
C SER A 386 18.04 8.30 0.05
N GLN A 387 19.19 8.99 -0.07
CA GLN A 387 20.46 8.48 0.44
C GLN A 387 20.46 8.33 1.97
N SER A 388 19.86 9.27 2.70
CA SER A 388 19.69 9.13 4.15
C SER A 388 18.74 7.96 4.50
N ALA A 389 17.62 7.81 3.77
CA ALA A 389 16.68 6.73 3.98
C ALA A 389 17.30 5.34 3.66
N ILE A 390 18.13 5.22 2.61
CA ILE A 390 18.90 3.99 2.30
C ILE A 390 19.84 3.64 3.47
N THR A 391 20.49 4.65 4.06
CA THR A 391 21.38 4.46 5.21
C THR A 391 20.59 4.02 6.43
N ASP A 392 19.48 4.69 6.73
CA ASP A 392 18.61 4.39 7.86
C ASP A 392 18.00 2.99 7.73
N PHE A 393 17.54 2.61 6.54
CA PHE A 393 17.02 1.25 6.28
C PHE A 393 18.06 0.16 6.58
N ALA A 394 19.34 0.43 6.31
CA ALA A 394 20.41 -0.52 6.54
C ALA A 394 20.88 -0.58 8.01
N THR A 395 20.61 0.44 8.82
CA THR A 395 21.20 0.61 10.16
C THR A 395 20.21 0.66 11.30
N ASN A 396 18.96 1.07 11.03
CA ASN A 396 17.93 1.23 12.05
C ASN A 396 17.18 -0.09 12.32
N GLU A 397 16.48 -0.14 13.45
CA GLU A 397 15.55 -1.23 13.73
C GLU A 397 14.30 -1.12 12.85
N LEU A 398 14.08 -2.15 12.02
CA LEU A 398 12.92 -2.22 11.14
C LEU A 398 11.68 -2.66 11.91
N VAL A 399 10.59 -1.92 11.76
CA VAL A 399 9.29 -2.21 12.36
C VAL A 399 8.19 -2.16 11.29
N PRO A 400 7.11 -2.94 11.41
CA PRO A 400 6.03 -2.94 10.42
C PRO A 400 5.14 -1.70 10.56
N SER A 401 4.37 -1.39 9.51
CA SER A 401 3.24 -0.45 9.53
C SER A 401 1.92 -1.22 9.54
N GLU A 402 0.95 -0.79 10.31
CA GLU A 402 -0.43 -1.27 10.23
C GLU A 402 -1.28 -0.44 9.29
N ALA A 403 -1.07 0.88 9.27
CA ALA A 403 -1.79 1.78 8.38
C ALA A 403 -1.68 1.40 6.90
N ASN A 404 -0.56 0.78 6.52
CA ASN A 404 -0.29 0.27 5.17
C ASN A 404 -0.34 -1.27 5.10
N GLY A 405 -1.03 -1.90 6.03
CA GLY A 405 -1.52 -3.28 5.97
C GLY A 405 -0.58 -4.44 6.31
N PRO A 406 0.68 -4.26 6.71
CA PRO A 406 1.55 -5.42 6.92
C PRO A 406 1.78 -5.86 8.38
N ALA A 407 1.30 -5.13 9.40
CA ALA A 407 1.72 -5.37 10.79
C ALA A 407 0.96 -6.53 11.48
N THR A 408 -0.31 -6.72 11.18
CA THR A 408 -1.17 -7.77 11.78
C THR A 408 -2.20 -8.29 10.79
N ILE A 409 -3.11 -9.17 11.27
CA ILE A 409 -4.13 -9.79 10.41
C ILE A 409 -5.09 -8.73 9.83
N PRO A 410 -5.48 -8.84 8.55
CA PRO A 410 -6.32 -7.84 7.86
C PRO A 410 -7.66 -7.55 8.55
N ALA A 411 -8.20 -8.53 9.31
CA ALA A 411 -9.44 -8.37 10.05
C ALA A 411 -9.39 -7.29 11.15
N PHE A 412 -8.19 -6.92 11.64
CA PHE A 412 -8.01 -5.89 12.67
C PHE A 412 -7.84 -4.49 12.09
N LEU A 413 -7.35 -4.37 10.84
CA LEU A 413 -7.06 -3.07 10.22
C LEU A 413 -8.27 -2.13 10.20
N THR A 414 -9.42 -2.57 9.70
CA THR A 414 -10.63 -1.71 9.66
C THR A 414 -11.09 -1.28 11.05
N PRO A 415 -11.24 -2.19 12.03
CA PRO A 415 -11.63 -1.80 13.39
C PRO A 415 -10.68 -0.80 14.07
N ILE A 416 -9.36 -0.95 13.94
CA ILE A 416 -8.43 0.01 14.54
C ILE A 416 -8.45 1.34 13.80
N THR A 417 -8.52 1.34 12.47
CA THR A 417 -8.65 2.55 11.64
C THR A 417 -9.89 3.34 12.03
N ASP A 418 -11.04 2.67 12.16
CA ASP A 418 -12.30 3.32 12.57
C ASP A 418 -12.21 3.87 14.00
N ALA A 419 -11.62 3.13 14.94
CA ALA A 419 -11.45 3.58 16.32
C ALA A 419 -10.58 4.85 16.40
N ILE A 420 -9.47 4.89 15.67
CA ILE A 420 -8.58 6.07 15.61
C ILE A 420 -9.27 7.23 14.88
N SER A 421 -9.98 6.98 13.79
CA SER A 421 -10.73 8.02 13.07
C SER A 421 -11.80 8.67 13.95
N VAL A 422 -12.54 7.91 14.76
CA VAL A 422 -13.48 8.44 15.74
C VAL A 422 -12.74 9.26 16.80
N PHE A 423 -11.60 8.76 17.26
CA PHE A 423 -10.78 9.41 18.27
C PHE A 423 -10.27 10.79 17.83
N THR A 424 -9.97 11.00 16.53
CA THR A 424 -9.54 12.34 16.05
C THR A 424 -10.56 13.44 16.30
N THR A 425 -11.84 13.07 16.53
CA THR A 425 -12.95 14.01 16.77
C THR A 425 -13.35 14.09 18.24
N ASP A 426 -13.52 12.95 18.93
CA ASP A 426 -14.02 12.92 20.31
C ASP A 426 -12.93 13.05 21.37
N LEU A 427 -11.69 12.77 21.00
CA LEU A 427 -10.48 12.82 21.83
C LEU A 427 -10.60 12.03 23.14
N ASN A 428 -11.47 11.03 23.18
CA ASN A 428 -11.74 10.21 24.36
C ASN A 428 -10.75 9.04 24.45
N VAL A 429 -9.64 9.26 25.14
CA VAL A 429 -8.53 8.31 25.31
C VAL A 429 -9.01 6.95 25.80
N GLN A 430 -9.86 6.93 26.84
CA GLN A 430 -10.31 5.67 27.45
C GLN A 430 -11.25 4.90 26.53
N SER A 431 -12.14 5.59 25.81
CA SER A 431 -13.02 4.98 24.82
C SER A 431 -12.22 4.38 23.67
N ALA A 432 -11.27 5.13 23.11
CA ALA A 432 -10.42 4.66 22.01
C ALA A 432 -9.63 3.42 22.43
N GLN A 433 -8.92 3.46 23.56
CA GLN A 433 -8.13 2.34 24.04
C GLN A 433 -8.97 1.08 24.28
N SER A 434 -10.14 1.21 24.92
CA SER A 434 -11.03 0.08 25.15
C SER A 434 -11.62 -0.49 23.86
N THR A 435 -11.94 0.36 22.90
CA THR A 435 -12.44 -0.04 21.57
C THR A 435 -11.40 -0.82 20.80
N ILE A 436 -10.14 -0.32 20.77
CA ILE A 436 -9.03 -1.00 20.10
C ILE A 436 -8.73 -2.36 20.76
N ALA A 437 -8.68 -2.42 22.11
CA ALA A 437 -8.44 -3.67 22.84
C ALA A 437 -9.55 -4.71 22.59
N ALA A 438 -10.81 -4.28 22.57
CA ALA A 438 -11.94 -5.14 22.25
C ALA A 438 -11.92 -5.63 20.80
N ALA A 439 -11.57 -4.76 19.86
CA ALA A 439 -11.40 -5.10 18.45
C ALA A 439 -10.29 -6.12 18.23
N CYS A 440 -9.13 -5.93 18.90
CA CYS A 440 -8.02 -6.87 18.83
C CYS A 440 -8.43 -8.28 19.31
N THR A 441 -9.17 -8.35 20.41
CA THR A 441 -9.68 -9.62 20.96
C THR A 441 -10.71 -10.26 20.01
N SER A 442 -11.68 -9.49 19.53
CA SER A 442 -12.78 -10.01 18.72
C SER A 442 -12.35 -10.49 17.35
N THR A 443 -11.29 -9.91 16.79
CA THR A 443 -10.73 -10.31 15.48
C THR A 443 -9.70 -11.45 15.61
N GLY A 444 -9.22 -11.74 16.82
CA GLY A 444 -8.15 -12.72 17.07
C GLY A 444 -6.74 -12.18 16.80
N ALA A 445 -6.58 -10.86 16.64
CA ALA A 445 -5.26 -10.23 16.51
C ALA A 445 -4.48 -10.26 17.83
N CYS A 446 -5.16 -10.23 18.97
CA CYS A 446 -4.56 -10.48 20.29
C CYS A 446 -4.49 -12.00 20.55
N LYS A 447 -3.32 -12.47 20.96
CA LYS A 447 -3.07 -13.88 21.36
C LYS A 447 -3.37 -14.09 22.84
#